data_ab9f24351127e8ab2ebc451be3fa6eb7
#
_entry.id   ab9f24351127e8ab2ebc451be3fa6eb7
#
_cell.length_a   1.000
_cell.length_b   1.000
_cell.length_c   1.000
_cell.angle_alpha   90.00
_cell.angle_beta   90.00
_cell.angle_gamma   90.00
#
_symmetry.space_group_name_H-M   'P 1'
#
loop_
_entity.id
_entity.type
_entity.pdbx_description
1 polymer ?
#
loop_
_entity_poly.entity_id
_entity_poly.type
_entity_poly.pdbx_seq_one_letter_code
_entity_poly.pdbx_strand_id
1 'polypeptide(L)'
;MTAGDGSDGPGRSRRRGAWDEARARAARVPASLALPAPGHLRERERPFLGAPWRERLAGKEGGTVTRVFLYGPLTHPPLLAAVLGREAGTEATRLDGWRLGQAGAGATLAPEPAAAVEGLALDATPDDLARLDRHERAQGHVPQRVLTSSGEARVYRPEGRAAPEGAWSPEQWAAEWGALAVEVARDAMAEEGDLGPRMPSIRRRAAARLAARAEGPDRSGDVEILSRRRPYSGFFALEELELRHRRFDGGWSPPLHRAVLLGFDAVIALPYDPARDRVLLLEQLRVGLLARGAPNPWSVEPVAGLLDPGETPEECARREAREEAGIEFGALHACARGYASPGNVTEFHHHFIGICDLPDGAAGLGGLASEHEDIRGRLLPADELIAGAQDGRFTNGPLILCALWLALHRPRLRAGA
;
A
#
# COMPACT_ATOMS: atom_id res chain seq x y z
N MET A 1 20.09 43.02 -50.05
CA MET A 1 20.17 42.05 -51.17
C MET A 1 21.06 40.94 -50.67
N THR A 2 20.66 39.71 -50.40
CA THR A 2 19.64 38.83 -50.97
C THR A 2 19.19 37.85 -49.89
N ALA A 3 17.94 37.47 -49.88
CA ALA A 3 17.30 36.50 -49.03
C ALA A 3 17.84 35.08 -49.30
N GLY A 4 17.99 34.30 -48.24
CA GLY A 4 18.25 32.84 -48.25
C GLY A 4 17.05 32.07 -47.73
N ASP A 5 16.50 31.30 -48.61
CA ASP A 5 15.29 30.47 -48.56
C ASP A 5 15.46 29.31 -47.60
N GLY A 6 14.58 29.16 -46.63
CA GLY A 6 14.52 28.03 -45.70
C GLY A 6 13.38 27.08 -46.06
N SER A 7 13.69 25.99 -46.73
CA SER A 7 12.77 24.93 -47.11
C SER A 7 12.22 24.20 -45.89
N ASP A 8 10.95 24.44 -45.55
CA ASP A 8 10.17 23.66 -44.61
C ASP A 8 9.80 22.32 -45.27
N GLY A 9 10.31 21.21 -44.66
CA GLY A 9 10.02 19.86 -45.13
C GLY A 9 8.58 19.44 -44.85
N PRO A 10 7.94 18.66 -45.76
CA PRO A 10 6.50 18.38 -45.76
C PRO A 10 6.00 17.38 -44.65
N GLY A 11 6.83 17.03 -43.69
CA GLY A 11 6.49 16.02 -42.66
C GLY A 11 5.80 16.56 -41.39
N ARG A 12 5.95 17.85 -41.08
CA ARG A 12 5.41 18.43 -39.83
C ARG A 12 3.93 18.85 -39.92
N SER A 13 3.43 19.23 -41.09
CA SER A 13 2.06 19.72 -41.26
C SER A 13 1.03 18.58 -41.22
N ARG A 14 1.35 17.37 -41.71
CA ARG A 14 0.41 16.25 -41.74
C ARG A 14 0.12 15.62 -40.36
N ARG A 15 1.05 15.74 -39.40
CA ARG A 15 0.84 15.17 -38.05
C ARG A 15 0.02 16.08 -37.13
N ARG A 16 0.12 17.41 -37.28
CA ARG A 16 -0.74 18.34 -36.53
C ARG A 16 -2.23 18.21 -36.95
N GLY A 17 -2.52 18.04 -38.24
CA GLY A 17 -3.87 17.84 -38.71
C GLY A 17 -4.55 16.59 -38.15
N ALA A 18 -3.83 15.48 -38.00
CA ALA A 18 -4.39 14.23 -37.45
C ALA A 18 -4.77 14.36 -35.94
N TRP A 19 -4.04 15.13 -35.18
CA TRP A 19 -4.35 15.42 -33.76
C TRP A 19 -5.54 16.36 -33.60
N ASP A 20 -5.64 17.36 -34.46
CA ASP A 20 -6.77 18.31 -34.47
C ASP A 20 -8.07 17.62 -34.94
N GLU A 21 -7.99 16.69 -35.92
CA GLU A 21 -9.12 15.84 -36.31
C GLU A 21 -9.54 14.84 -35.24
N ALA A 22 -8.61 14.23 -34.52
CA ALA A 22 -8.89 13.34 -33.38
C ALA A 22 -9.57 14.10 -32.23
N ARG A 23 -9.12 15.32 -31.94
CA ARG A 23 -9.74 16.23 -30.98
C ARG A 23 -11.13 16.68 -31.41
N ALA A 24 -11.32 16.98 -32.69
CA ALA A 24 -12.61 17.36 -33.27
C ALA A 24 -13.64 16.20 -33.30
N ARG A 25 -13.14 14.93 -33.42
CA ARG A 25 -14.00 13.73 -33.32
C ARG A 25 -14.39 13.45 -31.87
N ALA A 26 -13.49 13.65 -30.87
CA ALA A 26 -13.80 13.50 -29.46
C ALA A 26 -14.83 14.54 -28.96
N ALA A 27 -14.89 15.70 -29.59
CA ALA A 27 -15.84 16.76 -29.24
C ALA A 27 -17.27 16.56 -29.82
N ARG A 28 -17.50 15.56 -30.68
CA ARG A 28 -18.82 15.21 -31.19
C ARG A 28 -19.40 13.99 -30.46
N VAL A 29 -19.79 14.21 -29.21
CA VAL A 29 -20.68 13.27 -28.49
C VAL A 29 -22.09 13.47 -29.08
N PRO A 30 -22.75 12.41 -29.59
CA PRO A 30 -24.14 12.54 -30.07
C PRO A 30 -25.04 13.06 -28.94
N ALA A 31 -25.91 13.98 -29.24
CA ALA A 31 -26.85 14.60 -28.29
C ALA A 31 -27.77 13.59 -27.56
N SER A 32 -27.79 12.33 -27.98
CA SER A 32 -28.54 11.23 -27.36
C SER A 32 -27.88 10.64 -26.10
N LEU A 33 -26.65 11.04 -25.78
CA LEU A 33 -25.90 10.62 -24.56
C LEU A 33 -25.69 11.78 -23.57
N ALA A 34 -26.31 12.93 -23.78
CA ALA A 34 -26.31 13.98 -22.77
C ALA A 34 -27.13 13.52 -21.56
N LEU A 35 -26.47 13.33 -20.43
CA LEU A 35 -27.15 13.13 -19.15
C LEU A 35 -28.05 14.35 -18.91
N PRO A 36 -29.31 14.16 -18.46
CA PRO A 36 -30.18 15.25 -18.11
C PRO A 36 -29.52 16.12 -17.02
N ALA A 37 -29.70 17.44 -17.15
CA ALA A 37 -29.30 18.39 -16.11
C ALA A 37 -29.90 17.97 -14.76
N PRO A 38 -29.23 18.28 -13.61
CA PRO A 38 -29.70 17.85 -12.29
C PRO A 38 -31.03 18.56 -11.97
N GLY A 39 -32.11 17.96 -12.46
CA GLY A 39 -33.45 18.24 -12.04
C GLY A 39 -33.71 17.48 -10.74
N HIS A 40 -34.28 18.16 -9.76
CA HIS A 40 -34.70 17.69 -8.45
C HIS A 40 -35.12 16.20 -8.45
N LEU A 41 -34.23 15.31 -7.96
CA LEU A 41 -34.60 13.94 -7.61
C LEU A 41 -35.54 14.04 -6.41
N ARG A 42 -36.81 13.82 -6.67
CA ARG A 42 -37.84 13.61 -5.64
C ARG A 42 -37.39 12.44 -4.77
N GLU A 43 -37.48 12.65 -3.46
CA GLU A 43 -37.40 11.61 -2.44
C GLU A 43 -38.25 10.40 -2.83
N ARG A 44 -37.61 9.33 -3.27
CA ARG A 44 -38.20 8.00 -3.22
C ARG A 44 -37.12 7.00 -2.81
N GLU A 45 -37.39 6.46 -1.62
CA GLU A 45 -36.89 5.20 -1.10
C GLU A 45 -35.39 5.14 -0.80
N ARG A 46 -35.04 5.57 0.41
CA ARG A 46 -33.85 5.15 1.12
C ARG A 46 -34.10 3.74 1.72
N PRO A 47 -33.46 2.69 1.24
CA PRO A 47 -33.33 1.50 2.06
C PRO A 47 -32.08 1.64 2.93
N PHE A 48 -32.26 1.49 4.24
CA PHE A 48 -31.25 1.25 5.25
C PHE A 48 -30.23 2.36 5.58
N LEU A 49 -30.70 3.40 6.23
CA LEU A 49 -29.92 4.02 7.30
C LEU A 49 -30.05 3.09 8.53
N GLY A 50 -29.11 2.14 8.67
CA GLY A 50 -28.90 1.46 9.92
C GLY A 50 -28.56 2.48 11.00
N ALA A 51 -29.25 2.41 12.16
CA ALA A 51 -29.06 3.25 13.33
C ALA A 51 -27.57 3.37 13.69
N PRO A 52 -27.11 4.55 14.19
CA PRO A 52 -25.74 4.75 14.59
C PRO A 52 -25.32 3.69 15.62
N TRP A 53 -24.14 3.11 15.41
CA TRP A 53 -23.56 2.04 16.23
C TRP A 53 -23.56 2.31 17.75
N ARG A 54 -23.73 3.56 18.18
CA ARG A 54 -23.86 3.94 19.59
C ARG A 54 -25.07 3.36 20.31
N GLU A 55 -26.15 3.01 19.62
CA GLU A 55 -27.35 2.46 20.26
C GLU A 55 -27.33 0.93 20.45
N ARG A 56 -26.37 0.22 19.86
CA ARG A 56 -26.23 -1.23 20.04
C ARG A 56 -25.42 -1.66 21.26
N LEU A 57 -24.79 -0.73 21.98
CA LEU A 57 -23.99 -1.02 23.18
C LEU A 57 -24.76 -0.86 24.50
N ALA A 58 -26.00 -0.38 24.47
CA ALA A 58 -26.86 -0.32 25.64
C ALA A 58 -27.81 -1.53 25.69
N GLY A 59 -27.31 -2.68 26.16
CA GLY A 59 -28.21 -3.78 26.47
C GLY A 59 -27.64 -5.17 26.21
N LYS A 60 -26.69 -5.61 27.02
CA LYS A 60 -26.50 -6.98 27.49
C LYS A 60 -25.49 -6.95 28.66
N GLU A 61 -25.93 -6.55 29.81
CA GLU A 61 -25.29 -6.90 31.08
C GLU A 61 -25.55 -8.41 31.27
N GLY A 62 -24.48 -9.22 31.42
CA GLY A 62 -24.55 -10.63 31.77
C GLY A 62 -23.79 -11.60 30.90
N GLY A 63 -22.84 -11.19 30.08
CA GLY A 63 -21.95 -12.11 29.36
C GLY A 63 -20.86 -12.69 30.27
N THR A 64 -20.74 -14.04 30.32
CA THR A 64 -19.61 -14.70 30.99
C THR A 64 -18.31 -14.26 30.42
N VAL A 65 -17.46 -13.60 31.21
CA VAL A 65 -16.09 -13.22 30.83
C VAL A 65 -15.23 -14.49 30.71
N THR A 66 -14.31 -14.50 29.76
CA THR A 66 -13.33 -15.57 29.59
C THR A 66 -11.95 -15.03 29.89
N ARG A 67 -11.24 -15.68 30.81
CA ARG A 67 -9.86 -15.31 31.11
C ARG A 67 -8.94 -15.70 29.95
N VAL A 68 -8.12 -14.76 29.48
CA VAL A 68 -7.16 -14.95 28.38
C VAL A 68 -5.75 -14.69 28.92
N PHE A 69 -4.82 -15.61 28.67
CA PHE A 69 -3.41 -15.43 28.94
C PHE A 69 -2.74 -14.76 27.74
N LEU A 70 -2.24 -13.54 27.93
CA LEU A 70 -1.54 -12.73 26.94
C LEU A 70 -0.03 -12.86 27.14
N TYR A 71 0.67 -13.09 26.05
CA TYR A 71 2.12 -13.16 26.01
C TYR A 71 2.66 -12.52 24.72
N GLY A 72 3.99 -12.35 24.64
CA GLY A 72 4.63 -11.81 23.45
C GLY A 72 4.07 -10.43 23.04
N PRO A 73 3.79 -10.20 21.76
CA PRO A 73 3.30 -8.92 21.25
C PRO A 73 2.06 -8.37 21.95
N LEU A 74 1.11 -9.22 22.34
CA LEU A 74 -0.14 -8.79 22.98
C LEU A 74 0.04 -8.24 24.41
N THR A 75 1.23 -8.39 25.00
CA THR A 75 1.56 -7.70 26.27
C THR A 75 1.88 -6.21 26.06
N HIS A 76 2.03 -5.76 24.82
CA HIS A 76 2.23 -4.35 24.47
C HIS A 76 0.89 -3.60 24.50
N PRO A 77 0.68 -2.64 25.47
CA PRO A 77 -0.63 -2.04 25.67
C PRO A 77 -1.22 -1.34 24.46
N PRO A 78 -0.45 -0.59 23.62
CA PRO A 78 -0.99 0.03 22.42
C PRO A 78 -1.49 -0.98 21.38
N LEU A 79 -0.83 -2.16 21.24
CA LEU A 79 -1.30 -3.21 20.35
C LEU A 79 -2.58 -3.84 20.87
N LEU A 80 -2.62 -4.20 22.15
CA LEU A 80 -3.80 -4.77 22.77
C LEU A 80 -5.01 -3.82 22.61
N ALA A 81 -4.82 -2.54 22.88
CA ALA A 81 -5.87 -1.52 22.69
C ALA A 81 -6.32 -1.42 21.22
N ALA A 82 -5.41 -1.51 20.25
CA ALA A 82 -5.76 -1.51 18.83
C ALA A 82 -6.59 -2.74 18.44
N VAL A 83 -6.23 -3.92 18.94
CA VAL A 83 -6.97 -5.17 18.71
C VAL A 83 -8.35 -5.10 19.34
N LEU A 84 -8.45 -4.70 20.62
CA LEU A 84 -9.71 -4.65 21.34
C LEU A 84 -10.62 -3.46 20.96
N GLY A 85 -10.04 -2.40 20.37
CA GLY A 85 -10.74 -1.14 20.09
C GLY A 85 -11.01 -0.32 21.35
N ARG A 86 -10.38 -0.66 22.47
CA ARG A 86 -10.49 0.02 23.77
C ARG A 86 -9.26 -0.28 24.63
N GLU A 87 -8.99 0.54 25.61
CA GLU A 87 -8.07 0.19 26.68
C GLU A 87 -8.66 -0.91 27.57
N ALA A 88 -7.83 -1.83 28.04
CA ALA A 88 -8.21 -2.93 28.90
C ALA A 88 -7.26 -3.06 30.10
N GLY A 89 -7.84 -3.27 31.27
CA GLY A 89 -7.06 -3.64 32.46
C GLY A 89 -6.57 -5.07 32.34
N THR A 90 -5.34 -5.32 32.74
CA THR A 90 -4.72 -6.63 32.78
C THR A 90 -4.03 -6.86 34.11
N GLU A 91 -3.91 -8.12 34.54
CA GLU A 91 -3.25 -8.53 35.77
C GLU A 91 -2.04 -9.41 35.44
N ALA A 92 -0.95 -9.27 36.20
CA ALA A 92 0.21 -10.15 36.04
C ALA A 92 -0.16 -11.60 36.40
N THR A 93 0.27 -12.54 35.57
CA THR A 93 0.07 -13.97 35.80
C THR A 93 1.21 -14.79 35.21
N ARG A 94 1.31 -16.06 35.60
CA ARG A 94 2.40 -16.95 35.19
C ARG A 94 1.86 -18.25 34.61
N LEU A 95 2.51 -18.75 33.57
CA LEU A 95 2.25 -20.02 32.93
C LEU A 95 3.44 -20.96 33.15
N ASP A 96 3.30 -21.95 34.03
CA ASP A 96 4.33 -22.93 34.34
C ASP A 96 4.43 -24.03 33.28
N GLY A 97 5.61 -24.61 33.10
CA GLY A 97 5.86 -25.69 32.13
C GLY A 97 6.03 -25.25 30.70
N TRP A 98 6.26 -23.95 30.47
CA TRP A 98 6.38 -23.37 29.13
C TRP A 98 7.59 -22.42 29.09
N ARG A 99 8.19 -22.34 27.90
CA ARG A 99 9.21 -21.35 27.55
C ARG A 99 8.69 -20.42 26.47
N LEU A 100 8.91 -19.13 26.66
CA LEU A 100 8.67 -18.09 25.64
C LEU A 100 9.95 -17.87 24.84
N GLY A 101 9.84 -17.80 23.53
CA GLY A 101 10.94 -17.44 22.66
C GLY A 101 10.47 -16.72 21.41
N GLN A 102 11.43 -16.15 20.69
CA GLN A 102 11.20 -15.45 19.44
C GLN A 102 10.83 -16.45 18.34
N ALA A 103 9.93 -16.04 17.44
CA ALA A 103 9.59 -16.73 16.21
C ALA A 103 9.32 -15.69 15.12
N GLY A 104 10.27 -15.49 14.22
CA GLY A 104 10.24 -14.40 13.25
C GLY A 104 10.05 -13.03 13.92
N ALA A 105 9.09 -12.24 13.46
CA ALA A 105 8.72 -10.95 14.05
C ALA A 105 7.78 -11.06 15.29
N GLY A 106 7.52 -12.26 15.79
CA GLY A 106 6.62 -12.52 16.91
C GLY A 106 7.24 -13.37 18.00
N ALA A 107 6.38 -13.89 18.89
CA ALA A 107 6.76 -14.78 19.98
C ALA A 107 5.99 -16.09 19.91
N THR A 108 6.59 -17.17 20.41
CA THR A 108 5.95 -18.47 20.49
C THR A 108 6.20 -19.14 21.84
N LEU A 109 5.24 -19.98 22.27
CA LEU A 109 5.32 -20.81 23.45
C LEU A 109 5.73 -22.24 23.09
N ALA A 110 6.75 -22.77 23.75
CA ALA A 110 7.13 -24.16 23.65
C ALA A 110 7.04 -24.87 25.02
N PRO A 111 6.58 -26.13 25.10
CA PRO A 111 6.57 -26.89 26.33
C PRO A 111 8.02 -27.07 26.88
N GLU A 112 8.25 -26.70 28.13
CA GLU A 112 9.48 -26.89 28.85
C GLU A 112 9.18 -27.01 30.36
N PRO A 113 9.13 -28.25 30.93
CA PRO A 113 8.58 -28.50 32.25
C PRO A 113 9.24 -27.72 33.38
N ALA A 114 10.54 -27.34 33.25
CA ALA A 114 11.29 -26.59 34.25
C ALA A 114 11.20 -25.07 34.08
N ALA A 115 10.54 -24.58 33.04
CA ALA A 115 10.43 -23.16 32.72
C ALA A 115 9.03 -22.60 33.09
N ALA A 116 8.99 -21.28 33.19
CA ALA A 116 7.75 -20.54 33.36
C ALA A 116 7.78 -19.25 32.52
N VAL A 117 6.63 -18.80 32.11
CA VAL A 117 6.43 -17.58 31.31
C VAL A 117 5.61 -16.58 32.12
N GLU A 118 6.20 -15.42 32.35
CA GLU A 118 5.45 -14.27 32.87
C GLU A 118 4.61 -13.67 31.73
N GLY A 119 3.35 -13.36 32.01
CA GLY A 119 2.39 -12.79 31.07
C GLY A 119 1.30 -12.00 31.77
N LEU A 120 0.26 -11.68 31.04
CA LEU A 120 -0.86 -10.90 31.53
C LEU A 120 -2.16 -11.71 31.42
N ALA A 121 -3.02 -11.61 32.41
CA ALA A 121 -4.39 -12.09 32.37
C ALA A 121 -5.33 -10.96 31.95
N LEU A 122 -6.18 -11.22 30.96
CA LEU A 122 -7.27 -10.36 30.53
C LEU A 122 -8.60 -11.08 30.78
N ASP A 123 -9.49 -10.44 31.49
CA ASP A 123 -10.88 -10.87 31.59
C ASP A 123 -11.66 -10.32 30.39
N ALA A 124 -11.69 -11.12 29.31
CA ALA A 124 -12.22 -10.75 28.01
C ALA A 124 -13.73 -10.92 27.93
N THR A 125 -14.43 -9.89 27.47
CA THR A 125 -15.84 -9.97 27.09
C THR A 125 -16.02 -10.82 25.82
N PRO A 126 -17.24 -11.26 25.47
CA PRO A 126 -17.50 -11.95 24.20
C PRO A 126 -17.06 -11.15 22.97
N ASP A 127 -17.16 -9.81 22.99
CA ASP A 127 -16.71 -8.93 21.90
C ASP A 127 -15.17 -8.89 21.84
N ASP A 128 -14.50 -8.77 22.98
CA ASP A 128 -13.02 -8.86 23.05
C ASP A 128 -12.51 -10.19 22.50
N LEU A 129 -13.17 -11.31 22.84
CA LEU A 129 -12.82 -12.63 22.33
C LEU A 129 -12.99 -12.74 20.82
N ALA A 130 -14.08 -12.20 20.27
CA ALA A 130 -14.32 -12.21 18.84
C ALA A 130 -13.21 -11.42 18.09
N ARG A 131 -12.77 -10.30 18.66
CA ARG A 131 -11.68 -9.48 18.10
C ARG A 131 -10.32 -10.17 18.23
N LEU A 132 -10.01 -10.76 19.39
CA LEU A 132 -8.80 -11.56 19.60
C LEU A 132 -8.77 -12.77 18.67
N ASP A 133 -9.85 -13.54 18.57
CA ASP A 133 -9.97 -14.68 17.67
C ASP A 133 -9.68 -14.29 16.22
N ARG A 134 -10.20 -13.16 15.80
CA ARG A 134 -10.00 -12.64 14.45
C ARG A 134 -8.54 -12.21 14.21
N HIS A 135 -7.96 -11.49 15.15
CA HIS A 135 -6.56 -11.06 15.08
C HIS A 135 -5.60 -12.25 15.05
N GLU A 136 -5.78 -13.17 15.99
CA GLU A 136 -4.88 -14.30 16.17
C GLU A 136 -4.97 -15.32 15.02
N ARG A 137 -6.18 -15.60 14.52
CA ARG A 137 -6.36 -16.44 13.33
C ARG A 137 -5.66 -15.88 12.10
N ALA A 138 -5.68 -14.56 11.92
CA ALA A 138 -4.98 -13.91 10.82
C ALA A 138 -3.45 -14.06 10.91
N GLN A 139 -2.93 -14.36 12.11
CA GLN A 139 -1.52 -14.69 12.35
C GLN A 139 -1.25 -16.22 12.30
N GLY A 140 -2.26 -17.04 12.02
CA GLY A 140 -2.12 -18.50 12.03
C GLY A 140 -2.12 -19.11 13.43
N HIS A 141 -2.70 -18.42 14.41
CA HIS A 141 -2.80 -18.91 15.79
C HIS A 141 -4.18 -19.54 16.08
N VAL A 142 -4.16 -20.55 16.92
CA VAL A 142 -5.36 -21.26 17.39
C VAL A 142 -5.48 -21.18 18.91
N PRO A 143 -6.72 -21.10 19.44
CA PRO A 143 -6.95 -21.04 20.88
C PRO A 143 -6.75 -22.41 21.54
N GLN A 144 -6.16 -22.41 22.73
CA GLN A 144 -5.99 -23.57 23.61
C GLN A 144 -6.33 -23.18 25.04
N ARG A 145 -6.64 -24.17 25.90
CA ARG A 145 -6.80 -23.97 27.34
C ARG A 145 -5.50 -24.29 28.06
N VAL A 146 -5.15 -23.46 29.02
CA VAL A 146 -3.96 -23.61 29.88
C VAL A 146 -4.34 -23.31 31.33
N LEU A 147 -3.55 -23.84 32.26
CA LEU A 147 -3.67 -23.50 33.68
C LEU A 147 -2.56 -22.52 34.02
N THR A 148 -2.91 -21.31 34.44
CA THR A 148 -2.01 -20.28 34.92
C THR A 148 -2.03 -20.18 36.45
N SER A 149 -1.14 -19.40 37.04
CA SER A 149 -1.14 -19.11 38.46
C SER A 149 -2.43 -18.41 38.95
N SER A 150 -3.17 -17.78 38.06
CA SER A 150 -4.46 -17.13 38.35
C SER A 150 -5.68 -17.94 37.93
N GLY A 151 -5.51 -19.21 37.53
CA GLY A 151 -6.58 -20.13 37.14
C GLY A 151 -6.57 -20.53 35.67
N GLU A 152 -7.64 -21.21 35.23
CA GLU A 152 -7.80 -21.62 33.84
C GLU A 152 -7.93 -20.38 32.92
N ALA A 153 -7.17 -20.41 31.83
CA ALA A 153 -7.18 -19.35 30.83
C ALA A 153 -7.11 -19.89 29.40
N ARG A 154 -7.56 -19.08 28.45
CA ARG A 154 -7.39 -19.31 27.02
C ARG A 154 -6.06 -18.67 26.58
N VAL A 155 -5.29 -19.38 25.77
CA VAL A 155 -4.08 -18.87 25.12
C VAL A 155 -4.14 -19.08 23.63
N TYR A 156 -3.55 -18.19 22.83
CA TYR A 156 -3.43 -18.37 21.39
C TYR A 156 -2.00 -18.80 21.04
N ARG A 157 -1.88 -19.80 20.17
CA ARG A 157 -0.57 -20.35 19.77
C ARG A 157 -0.56 -20.67 18.29
N PRO A 158 0.60 -20.67 17.63
CA PRO A 158 0.74 -21.13 16.27
C PRO A 158 0.13 -22.54 16.09
N GLU A 159 -0.55 -22.75 14.98
CA GLU A 159 -1.00 -24.08 14.59
C GLU A 159 0.23 -24.92 14.23
N GLY A 160 0.50 -25.97 14.99
CA GLY A 160 1.72 -26.79 14.89
C GLY A 160 2.78 -26.46 15.93
N ARG A 161 3.98 -27.02 15.75
CA ARG A 161 5.14 -26.80 16.63
C ARG A 161 6.07 -25.74 16.03
N ALA A 162 5.88 -24.47 16.37
CA ALA A 162 6.91 -23.47 16.15
C ALA A 162 7.99 -23.64 17.23
N ALA A 163 9.23 -23.94 16.82
CA ALA A 163 10.36 -23.94 17.73
C ALA A 163 10.81 -22.48 17.98
N PRO A 164 11.05 -22.08 19.24
CA PRO A 164 11.64 -20.79 19.52
C PRO A 164 13.05 -20.69 18.94
N GLU A 165 13.33 -19.63 18.18
CA GLU A 165 14.63 -19.38 17.55
C GLU A 165 15.61 -18.63 18.48
N GLY A 166 15.09 -17.96 19.53
CA GLY A 166 15.87 -17.16 20.46
C GLY A 166 15.08 -16.74 21.70
N ALA A 167 15.67 -15.90 22.53
CA ALA A 167 15.00 -15.30 23.66
C ALA A 167 14.07 -14.17 23.19
N TRP A 168 12.88 -14.09 23.77
CA TRP A 168 11.95 -12.99 23.54
C TRP A 168 12.34 -11.76 24.38
N SER A 169 12.40 -10.58 23.76
CA SER A 169 12.53 -9.28 24.43
C SER A 169 11.36 -8.37 24.03
N PRO A 170 10.46 -8.04 24.96
CA PRO A 170 9.34 -7.14 24.69
C PRO A 170 9.81 -5.73 24.34
N GLU A 171 10.90 -5.24 24.93
CA GLU A 171 11.46 -3.91 24.68
C GLU A 171 12.04 -3.81 23.26
N GLN A 172 12.82 -4.81 22.86
CA GLN A 172 13.40 -4.86 21.52
C GLN A 172 12.29 -4.98 20.46
N TRP A 173 11.31 -5.85 20.69
CA TRP A 173 10.17 -6.01 19.80
C TRP A 173 9.36 -4.72 19.69
N ALA A 174 9.07 -4.04 20.80
CA ALA A 174 8.31 -2.79 20.79
C ALA A 174 9.03 -1.68 20.01
N ALA A 175 10.36 -1.60 20.12
CA ALA A 175 11.18 -0.63 19.41
C ALA A 175 11.21 -0.91 17.88
N GLU A 176 11.28 -2.18 17.48
CA GLU A 176 11.44 -2.59 16.10
C GLU A 176 10.10 -2.73 15.36
N TRP A 177 9.11 -3.37 16.00
CA TRP A 177 7.86 -3.80 15.36
C TRP A 177 6.59 -3.16 15.95
N GLY A 178 6.67 -2.59 17.16
CA GLY A 178 5.50 -2.16 17.91
C GLY A 178 4.60 -1.19 17.15
N ALA A 179 5.19 -0.15 16.54
CA ALA A 179 4.44 0.85 15.78
C ALA A 179 3.73 0.23 14.57
N LEU A 180 4.42 -0.63 13.82
CA LEU A 180 3.85 -1.32 12.66
C LEU A 180 2.73 -2.28 13.08
N ALA A 181 2.93 -3.06 14.13
CA ALA A 181 1.94 -3.99 14.64
C ALA A 181 0.64 -3.29 15.06
N VAL A 182 0.75 -2.11 15.70
CA VAL A 182 -0.41 -1.29 16.08
C VAL A 182 -1.19 -0.80 14.86
N GLU A 183 -0.50 -0.32 13.81
CA GLU A 183 -1.17 0.13 12.58
C GLU A 183 -1.78 -1.04 11.79
N VAL A 184 -1.10 -2.18 11.74
CA VAL A 184 -1.63 -3.42 11.15
C VAL A 184 -2.91 -3.86 11.88
N ALA A 185 -2.91 -3.87 13.21
CA ALA A 185 -4.09 -4.22 13.99
C ALA A 185 -5.26 -3.25 13.75
N ARG A 186 -5.01 -1.93 13.72
CA ARG A 186 -6.02 -0.92 13.41
C ARG A 186 -6.63 -1.12 12.03
N ASP A 187 -5.79 -1.35 11.01
CA ASP A 187 -6.25 -1.55 9.64
C ASP A 187 -7.06 -2.85 9.52
N ALA A 188 -6.55 -3.94 10.11
CA ALA A 188 -7.20 -5.24 10.14
C ALA A 188 -8.57 -5.20 10.83
N MET A 189 -8.67 -4.52 11.98
CA MET A 189 -9.93 -4.43 12.73
C MET A 189 -10.97 -3.51 12.07
N ALA A 190 -10.57 -2.68 11.11
CA ALA A 190 -11.48 -1.88 10.29
C ALA A 190 -12.07 -2.66 9.10
N GLU A 191 -11.59 -3.87 8.82
CA GLU A 191 -12.07 -4.70 7.73
C GLU A 191 -13.17 -5.67 8.18
N GLU A 192 -13.92 -6.24 7.24
CA GLU A 192 -14.90 -7.30 7.50
C GLU A 192 -14.42 -8.63 6.89
N GLY A 193 -14.95 -9.77 7.39
CA GLY A 193 -14.66 -11.10 6.86
C GLY A 193 -13.28 -11.66 7.22
N ASP A 194 -12.78 -12.61 6.42
CA ASP A 194 -11.49 -13.27 6.65
C ASP A 194 -10.32 -12.36 6.31
N LEU A 195 -9.38 -12.21 7.25
CA LEU A 195 -8.20 -11.36 7.13
C LEU A 195 -7.00 -12.09 6.50
N GLY A 196 -6.91 -13.42 6.63
CA GLY A 196 -5.74 -14.19 6.26
C GLY A 196 -5.21 -13.84 4.85
N PRO A 197 -6.00 -13.98 3.78
CA PRO A 197 -5.56 -13.67 2.42
C PRO A 197 -5.22 -12.20 2.19
N ARG A 198 -5.71 -11.29 3.06
CA ARG A 198 -5.52 -9.84 2.93
C ARG A 198 -4.39 -9.28 3.79
N MET A 199 -3.80 -10.10 4.66
CA MET A 199 -2.73 -9.65 5.56
C MET A 199 -1.53 -9.00 4.85
N PRO A 200 -1.06 -9.48 3.67
CA PRO A 200 0.00 -8.79 2.94
C PRO A 200 -0.38 -7.35 2.59
N SER A 201 -1.56 -7.12 2.01
CA SER A 201 -2.05 -5.78 1.68
C SER A 201 -2.27 -4.89 2.91
N ILE A 202 -2.80 -5.45 4.01
CA ILE A 202 -2.98 -4.75 5.28
C ILE A 202 -1.63 -4.27 5.83
N ARG A 203 -0.60 -5.12 5.80
CA ARG A 203 0.74 -4.78 6.28
C ARG A 203 1.39 -3.68 5.44
N ARG A 204 1.30 -3.76 4.10
CA ARG A 204 1.80 -2.71 3.19
C ARG A 204 1.12 -1.37 3.44
N ARG A 205 -0.23 -1.33 3.57
CA ARG A 205 -0.98 -0.10 3.89
C ARG A 205 -0.59 0.48 5.25
N ALA A 206 -0.37 -0.37 6.24
CA ALA A 206 0.06 0.06 7.57
C ALA A 206 1.46 0.69 7.53
N ALA A 207 2.40 0.08 6.79
CA ALA A 207 3.74 0.62 6.58
C ALA A 207 3.70 1.97 5.85
N ALA A 208 2.96 2.07 4.75
CA ALA A 208 2.76 3.32 4.01
C ALA A 208 2.17 4.43 4.89
N ARG A 209 1.22 4.11 5.76
CA ARG A 209 0.64 5.08 6.71
C ARG A 209 1.65 5.56 7.75
N LEU A 210 2.55 4.69 8.22
CA LEU A 210 3.64 5.09 9.11
C LEU A 210 4.66 5.99 8.41
N ALA A 211 5.05 5.64 7.18
CA ALA A 211 5.95 6.46 6.37
C ALA A 211 5.38 7.87 6.13
N ALA A 212 4.09 7.96 5.81
CA ALA A 212 3.41 9.22 5.57
C ALA A 212 3.43 10.17 6.78
N ARG A 213 3.50 9.66 8.02
CA ARG A 213 3.60 10.49 9.24
C ARG A 213 4.90 11.28 9.34
N ALA A 214 5.94 10.84 8.65
CA ALA A 214 7.22 11.54 8.58
C ALA A 214 7.27 12.60 7.46
N GLU A 215 6.20 12.72 6.67
CA GLU A 215 6.14 13.62 5.52
C GLU A 215 5.56 14.99 5.91
N GLY A 216 6.40 16.03 5.79
CA GLY A 216 5.99 17.43 5.95
C GLY A 216 5.60 17.85 7.38
N PRO A 217 5.07 19.08 7.53
CA PRO A 217 4.63 19.61 8.83
C PRO A 217 3.32 18.97 9.26
N ASP A 218 3.19 18.68 10.56
CA ASP A 218 1.94 18.17 11.12
C ASP A 218 0.84 19.27 11.12
N ARG A 219 -0.22 19.01 10.39
CA ARG A 219 -1.45 19.79 10.33
C ARG A 219 -2.70 18.96 10.61
N SER A 220 -2.55 17.84 11.28
CA SER A 220 -3.66 16.94 11.63
C SER A 220 -4.76 17.63 12.43
N GLY A 221 -4.42 18.61 13.27
CA GLY A 221 -5.37 19.45 14.00
C GLY A 221 -6.24 20.39 13.14
N ASP A 222 -5.89 20.56 11.87
CA ASP A 222 -6.71 21.34 10.91
C ASP A 222 -7.80 20.50 10.24
N VAL A 223 -7.86 19.19 10.50
CA VAL A 223 -8.84 18.27 9.92
C VAL A 223 -9.52 17.45 11.02
N GLU A 224 -10.84 17.35 10.95
CA GLU A 224 -11.65 16.52 11.84
C GLU A 224 -12.38 15.47 10.99
N ILE A 225 -12.15 14.20 11.27
CA ILE A 225 -12.86 13.07 10.65
C ILE A 225 -14.07 12.77 11.51
N LEU A 226 -15.26 13.02 10.95
CA LEU A 226 -16.56 12.83 11.62
C LEU A 226 -17.02 11.39 11.55
N SER A 227 -16.83 10.74 10.40
CA SER A 227 -17.09 9.32 10.22
C SER A 227 -16.16 8.69 9.18
N ARG A 228 -15.99 7.38 9.28
CA ARG A 228 -15.18 6.58 8.34
C ARG A 228 -15.90 5.26 8.05
N ARG A 229 -15.99 4.90 6.77
CA ARG A 229 -16.55 3.64 6.31
C ARG A 229 -15.64 3.03 5.24
N ARG A 230 -15.51 1.70 5.23
CA ARG A 230 -14.74 0.97 4.22
C ARG A 230 -15.67 0.02 3.45
N PRO A 231 -16.32 0.50 2.37
CA PRO A 231 -17.31 -0.27 1.62
C PRO A 231 -16.69 -1.40 0.78
N TYR A 232 -15.39 -1.34 0.50
CA TYR A 232 -14.68 -2.38 -0.22
C TYR A 232 -13.30 -2.61 0.39
N SER A 233 -12.91 -3.87 0.51
CA SER A 233 -11.59 -4.30 0.92
C SER A 233 -11.21 -5.60 0.23
N GLY A 234 -10.16 -5.55 -0.56
CA GLY A 234 -9.54 -6.64 -1.27
C GLY A 234 -8.04 -6.41 -1.31
N PHE A 235 -7.41 -6.54 -2.48
CA PHE A 235 -6.03 -6.11 -2.67
C PHE A 235 -5.89 -4.62 -2.36
N PHE A 236 -6.69 -3.76 -2.98
CA PHE A 236 -6.90 -2.38 -2.55
C PHE A 236 -8.10 -2.29 -1.60
N ALA A 237 -8.22 -1.16 -0.89
CA ALA A 237 -9.41 -0.84 -0.13
C ALA A 237 -9.96 0.54 -0.53
N LEU A 238 -11.28 0.71 -0.47
CA LEU A 238 -11.93 2.00 -0.65
C LEU A 238 -12.41 2.51 0.71
N GLU A 239 -12.00 3.71 1.10
CA GLU A 239 -12.56 4.40 2.27
C GLU A 239 -13.44 5.56 1.85
N GLU A 240 -14.55 5.72 2.56
CA GLU A 240 -15.40 6.89 2.53
C GLU A 240 -15.26 7.63 3.85
N LEU A 241 -14.97 8.92 3.75
CA LEU A 241 -14.74 9.81 4.87
C LEU A 241 -15.80 10.91 4.86
N GLU A 242 -16.42 11.15 6.02
CA GLU A 242 -17.05 12.41 6.30
C GLU A 242 -16.12 13.23 7.19
N LEU A 243 -15.74 14.39 6.73
CA LEU A 243 -14.74 15.23 7.40
C LEU A 243 -15.04 16.70 7.27
N ARG A 244 -14.44 17.52 8.13
CA ARG A 244 -14.33 18.98 7.96
C ARG A 244 -12.89 19.44 8.17
N HIS A 245 -12.55 20.58 7.62
CA HIS A 245 -11.21 21.15 7.74
C HIS A 245 -11.23 22.63 8.03
N ARG A 246 -10.13 23.15 8.57
CA ARG A 246 -9.90 24.60 8.72
C ARG A 246 -9.82 25.24 7.35
N ARG A 247 -10.57 26.31 7.15
CA ARG A 247 -10.53 27.13 5.93
C ARG A 247 -9.39 28.13 6.02
N PHE A 248 -8.85 28.54 4.89
CA PHE A 248 -7.80 29.54 4.83
C PHE A 248 -8.28 30.95 5.24
N ASP A 249 -9.59 31.19 5.21
CA ASP A 249 -10.22 32.43 5.67
C ASP A 249 -10.59 32.41 7.18
N GLY A 250 -10.24 31.36 7.87
CA GLY A 250 -10.55 31.16 9.29
C GLY A 250 -11.58 30.10 9.56
N GLY A 251 -12.39 29.87 10.26
CA GLY A 251 -13.52 28.97 10.48
C GLY A 251 -13.32 27.51 10.00
N TRP A 252 -14.35 26.72 10.12
CA TRP A 252 -14.39 25.34 9.63
C TRP A 252 -15.23 25.24 8.34
N SER A 253 -14.88 24.30 7.46
CA SER A 253 -15.75 23.92 6.36
C SER A 253 -17.04 23.26 6.87
N PRO A 254 -18.12 23.21 6.09
CA PRO A 254 -19.20 22.28 6.35
C PRO A 254 -18.67 20.84 6.25
N PRO A 255 -19.43 19.83 6.77
CA PRO A 255 -19.10 18.41 6.53
C PRO A 255 -18.97 18.12 5.03
N LEU A 256 -17.91 17.44 4.67
CA LEU A 256 -17.56 17.05 3.31
C LEU A 256 -17.48 15.53 3.21
N HIS A 257 -18.08 14.96 2.17
CA HIS A 257 -17.94 13.54 1.87
C HIS A 257 -16.84 13.32 0.84
N ARG A 258 -15.91 12.41 1.10
CA ARG A 258 -14.80 12.07 0.21
C ARG A 258 -14.62 10.57 0.18
N ALA A 259 -14.26 10.05 -1.00
CA ALA A 259 -13.82 8.67 -1.17
C ALA A 259 -12.35 8.65 -1.57
N VAL A 260 -11.60 7.69 -1.05
CA VAL A 260 -10.18 7.50 -1.33
C VAL A 260 -9.87 6.02 -1.51
N LEU A 261 -9.13 5.70 -2.57
CA LEU A 261 -8.55 4.37 -2.77
C LEU A 261 -7.28 4.26 -1.93
N LEU A 262 -7.24 3.30 -1.03
CA LEU A 262 -6.06 3.00 -0.22
C LEU A 262 -5.11 2.13 -1.04
N GLY A 263 -4.06 2.75 -1.56
CA GLY A 263 -2.93 2.12 -2.22
C GLY A 263 -1.76 1.89 -1.26
N PHE A 264 -0.59 1.67 -1.84
CA PHE A 264 0.66 1.32 -1.17
C PHE A 264 1.77 2.26 -1.63
N ASP A 265 2.90 2.25 -0.93
CA ASP A 265 4.12 2.83 -1.47
C ASP A 265 4.69 1.93 -2.57
N ALA A 266 5.18 2.55 -3.63
CA ALA A 266 5.72 1.85 -4.79
C ALA A 266 7.06 2.44 -5.23
N VAL A 267 7.92 1.59 -5.78
CA VAL A 267 9.15 2.00 -6.43
C VAL A 267 8.96 1.98 -7.94
N ILE A 268 9.52 2.98 -8.58
CA ILE A 268 9.64 3.07 -10.03
C ILE A 268 11.13 3.25 -10.36
N ALA A 269 11.72 2.30 -11.07
CA ALA A 269 13.13 2.35 -11.42
C ALA A 269 13.33 2.19 -12.93
N LEU A 270 13.83 3.24 -13.59
CA LEU A 270 14.16 3.18 -15.02
C LEU A 270 15.57 2.63 -15.22
N PRO A 271 15.73 1.43 -15.81
CA PRO A 271 17.03 0.89 -16.16
C PRO A 271 17.66 1.69 -17.28
N TYR A 272 18.89 2.17 -17.06
CA TYR A 272 19.65 2.98 -18.02
C TYR A 272 21.09 2.49 -18.17
N ASP A 273 21.49 2.25 -19.40
CA ASP A 273 22.89 1.97 -19.79
C ASP A 273 23.52 3.23 -20.37
N PRO A 274 24.38 3.93 -19.61
CA PRO A 274 25.01 5.16 -20.08
C PRO A 274 26.07 4.93 -21.17
N ALA A 275 26.67 3.73 -21.24
CA ALA A 275 27.66 3.42 -22.26
C ALA A 275 27.02 3.26 -23.64
N ARG A 276 25.90 2.51 -23.72
CA ARG A 276 25.13 2.29 -24.96
C ARG A 276 24.05 3.34 -25.18
N ASP A 277 23.80 4.18 -24.16
CA ASP A 277 22.83 5.26 -24.17
C ASP A 277 21.41 4.80 -24.47
N ARG A 278 20.99 3.76 -23.76
CA ARG A 278 19.68 3.12 -23.92
C ARG A 278 19.05 2.74 -22.59
N VAL A 279 17.75 2.52 -22.61
CA VAL A 279 16.92 2.10 -21.49
C VAL A 279 16.27 0.76 -21.77
N LEU A 280 15.90 0.05 -20.70
CA LEU A 280 15.00 -1.10 -20.77
C LEU A 280 13.63 -0.66 -20.27
N LEU A 281 12.60 -0.89 -21.05
CA LEU A 281 11.19 -0.67 -20.71
C LEU A 281 10.48 -2.00 -20.65
N LEU A 282 9.47 -2.08 -19.80
CA LEU A 282 8.61 -3.23 -19.61
C LEU A 282 7.24 -2.96 -20.22
N GLU A 283 6.63 -3.96 -20.81
CA GLU A 283 5.27 -3.87 -21.34
C GLU A 283 4.42 -4.97 -20.71
N GLN A 284 3.34 -4.56 -20.02
CA GLN A 284 2.43 -5.46 -19.34
C GLN A 284 0.99 -4.94 -19.34
N LEU A 285 0.02 -5.85 -19.13
CA LEU A 285 -1.39 -5.51 -19.01
C LEU A 285 -1.66 -4.67 -17.75
N ARG A 286 -2.36 -3.55 -17.90
CA ARG A 286 -2.81 -2.72 -16.77
C ARG A 286 -4.32 -2.52 -16.78
N VAL A 287 -4.97 -3.05 -15.74
CA VAL A 287 -6.45 -3.01 -15.62
C VAL A 287 -7.02 -1.59 -15.57
N GLY A 288 -6.25 -0.60 -15.15
CA GLY A 288 -6.68 0.81 -15.18
C GLY A 288 -6.91 1.32 -16.61
N LEU A 289 -6.06 0.94 -17.56
CA LEU A 289 -6.25 1.25 -18.98
C LEU A 289 -7.47 0.53 -19.55
N LEU A 290 -7.62 -0.76 -19.23
CA LEU A 290 -8.77 -1.56 -19.63
C LEU A 290 -10.08 -0.97 -19.10
N ALA A 291 -10.15 -0.65 -17.82
CA ALA A 291 -11.33 -0.07 -17.18
C ALA A 291 -11.70 1.30 -17.72
N ARG A 292 -10.70 2.08 -18.18
CA ARG A 292 -10.94 3.35 -18.88
C ARG A 292 -11.48 3.16 -20.31
N GLY A 293 -11.45 1.95 -20.86
CA GLY A 293 -11.84 1.65 -22.24
C GLY A 293 -10.75 1.97 -23.28
N ALA A 294 -9.48 1.97 -22.87
CA ALA A 294 -8.37 2.16 -23.80
C ALA A 294 -8.33 0.97 -24.79
N PRO A 295 -8.13 1.22 -26.10
CA PRO A 295 -8.08 0.16 -27.11
C PRO A 295 -6.84 -0.73 -26.97
N ASN A 296 -5.78 -0.22 -26.33
CA ASN A 296 -4.58 -0.97 -25.95
C ASN A 296 -4.42 -0.91 -24.42
N PRO A 297 -4.70 -2.00 -23.69
CA PRO A 297 -4.53 -2.04 -22.24
C PRO A 297 -3.12 -2.39 -21.77
N TRP A 298 -2.16 -2.64 -22.68
CA TRP A 298 -0.76 -2.85 -22.32
C TRP A 298 -0.05 -1.51 -22.11
N SER A 299 0.55 -1.36 -20.94
CA SER A 299 1.34 -0.18 -20.57
C SER A 299 2.81 -0.43 -20.86
N VAL A 300 3.50 0.57 -21.40
CA VAL A 300 4.97 0.62 -21.46
C VAL A 300 5.45 1.45 -20.28
N GLU A 301 6.28 0.87 -19.44
CA GLU A 301 6.64 1.43 -18.13
C GLU A 301 8.07 1.05 -17.70
N PRO A 302 8.64 1.71 -16.68
CA PRO A 302 9.87 1.26 -16.01
C PRO A 302 9.61 -0.01 -15.21
N VAL A 303 10.67 -0.60 -14.63
CA VAL A 303 10.54 -1.56 -13.52
C VAL A 303 9.75 -0.90 -12.38
N ALA A 304 8.78 -1.58 -11.82
CA ALA A 304 7.93 -1.02 -10.78
C ALA A 304 7.33 -2.09 -9.85
N GLY A 305 7.49 -1.90 -8.55
CA GLY A 305 6.92 -2.80 -7.56
C GLY A 305 6.53 -2.16 -6.26
N LEU A 306 5.84 -2.92 -5.42
CA LEU A 306 5.34 -2.46 -4.13
C LEU A 306 6.38 -2.67 -3.04
N LEU A 307 6.53 -1.67 -2.16
CA LEU A 307 7.38 -1.80 -0.99
C LEU A 307 6.80 -2.80 0.00
N ASP A 308 7.62 -3.75 0.40
CA ASP A 308 7.28 -4.62 1.53
C ASP A 308 7.62 -3.94 2.88
N PRO A 309 6.88 -4.26 3.95
CA PRO A 309 7.17 -3.72 5.27
C PRO A 309 8.59 -4.04 5.73
N GLY A 310 9.37 -2.99 6.04
CA GLY A 310 10.76 -3.10 6.44
C GLY A 310 11.78 -3.05 5.31
N GLU A 311 11.32 -3.07 4.04
CA GLU A 311 12.17 -2.90 2.85
C GLU A 311 12.42 -1.41 2.60
N THR A 312 13.65 -1.06 2.26
CA THR A 312 13.96 0.30 1.76
C THR A 312 13.56 0.44 0.29
N PRO A 313 13.29 1.65 -0.22
CA PRO A 313 13.00 1.85 -1.64
C PRO A 313 14.11 1.36 -2.56
N GLU A 314 15.37 1.46 -2.16
CA GLU A 314 16.53 0.98 -2.92
C GLU A 314 16.59 -0.56 -2.99
N GLU A 315 16.26 -1.25 -1.90
CA GLU A 315 16.17 -2.71 -1.85
C GLU A 315 15.05 -3.22 -2.75
N CYS A 316 13.87 -2.59 -2.66
CA CYS A 316 12.73 -2.88 -3.52
C CYS A 316 13.09 -2.69 -5.01
N ALA A 317 13.71 -1.57 -5.39
CA ALA A 317 14.13 -1.33 -6.76
C ALA A 317 15.04 -2.44 -7.30
N ARG A 318 15.97 -2.93 -6.48
CA ARG A 318 16.89 -4.01 -6.87
C ARG A 318 16.21 -5.36 -6.95
N ARG A 319 15.28 -5.65 -6.05
CA ARG A 319 14.49 -6.90 -6.07
C ARG A 319 13.64 -6.95 -7.32
N GLU A 320 12.85 -5.92 -7.58
CA GLU A 320 11.96 -5.85 -8.74
C GLU A 320 12.72 -5.89 -10.09
N ALA A 321 13.90 -5.26 -10.17
CA ALA A 321 14.74 -5.33 -11.37
C ALA A 321 15.17 -6.77 -11.71
N ARG A 322 15.45 -7.59 -10.69
CA ARG A 322 15.76 -9.03 -10.89
C ARG A 322 14.53 -9.82 -11.28
N GLU A 323 13.40 -9.58 -10.61
CA GLU A 323 12.16 -10.35 -10.78
C GLU A 323 11.48 -10.04 -12.12
N GLU A 324 11.33 -8.76 -12.49
CA GLU A 324 10.65 -8.35 -13.71
C GLU A 324 11.53 -8.36 -14.97
N ALA A 325 12.83 -8.14 -14.82
CA ALA A 325 13.72 -7.90 -15.97
C ALA A 325 14.99 -8.74 -15.98
N GLY A 326 15.30 -9.50 -14.91
CA GLY A 326 16.52 -10.29 -14.80
C GLY A 326 17.81 -9.46 -14.81
N ILE A 327 17.77 -8.20 -14.39
CA ILE A 327 18.89 -7.26 -14.40
C ILE A 327 19.34 -6.87 -12.99
N GLU A 328 20.61 -6.47 -12.88
CA GLU A 328 21.18 -5.96 -11.65
C GLU A 328 21.52 -4.47 -11.79
N PHE A 329 21.07 -3.66 -10.83
CA PHE A 329 21.47 -2.26 -10.76
C PHE A 329 22.82 -2.08 -10.06
N GLY A 330 23.71 -1.33 -10.68
CA GLY A 330 24.87 -0.73 -10.04
C GLY A 330 24.45 0.45 -9.15
N ALA A 331 24.70 1.68 -9.60
CA ALA A 331 24.23 2.87 -8.91
C ALA A 331 22.72 3.10 -9.10
N LEU A 332 22.04 3.52 -8.03
CA LEU A 332 20.68 4.04 -8.07
C LEU A 332 20.70 5.54 -7.83
N HIS A 333 20.11 6.30 -8.74
CA HIS A 333 19.97 7.74 -8.62
C HIS A 333 18.51 8.09 -8.32
N ALA A 334 18.23 8.58 -7.12
CA ALA A 334 16.91 9.08 -6.79
C ALA A 334 16.52 10.25 -7.69
N CYS A 335 15.33 10.17 -8.29
CA CYS A 335 14.81 11.19 -9.21
C CYS A 335 13.84 12.12 -8.50
N ALA A 336 12.77 11.53 -7.96
CA ALA A 336 11.69 12.22 -7.31
C ALA A 336 10.94 11.27 -6.40
N ARG A 337 10.14 11.83 -5.50
CA ARG A 337 9.14 11.07 -4.75
C ARG A 337 7.86 11.89 -4.62
N GLY A 338 6.73 11.25 -4.53
CA GLY A 338 5.45 11.95 -4.40
C GLY A 338 4.24 11.07 -4.62
N TYR A 339 3.10 11.62 -4.26
CA TYR A 339 1.81 10.96 -4.47
C TYR A 339 1.47 10.85 -5.96
N ALA A 340 0.94 9.69 -6.36
CA ALA A 340 0.44 9.49 -7.72
C ALA A 340 -0.75 10.40 -8.04
N SER A 341 -1.71 10.50 -7.13
CA SER A 341 -2.90 11.37 -7.26
C SER A 341 -3.49 11.66 -5.88
N PRO A 342 -2.96 12.67 -5.13
CA PRO A 342 -3.31 12.88 -3.71
C PRO A 342 -4.77 13.26 -3.47
N GLY A 343 -5.53 13.56 -4.51
CA GLY A 343 -6.96 13.86 -4.40
C GLY A 343 -7.86 12.64 -4.19
N ASN A 344 -7.41 11.43 -4.53
CA ASN A 344 -8.26 10.26 -4.56
C ASN A 344 -7.55 8.91 -4.33
N VAL A 345 -6.23 8.90 -4.21
CA VAL A 345 -5.45 7.68 -3.94
C VAL A 345 -4.32 7.98 -2.96
N THR A 346 -3.99 7.01 -2.10
CA THR A 346 -2.88 7.15 -1.12
C THR A 346 -1.54 6.67 -1.64
N GLU A 347 -1.47 6.18 -2.88
CA GLU A 347 -0.26 5.63 -3.47
C GLU A 347 0.85 6.68 -3.56
N PHE A 348 2.04 6.32 -3.05
CA PHE A 348 3.22 7.17 -3.03
C PHE A 348 4.36 6.49 -3.77
N HIS A 349 5.01 7.22 -4.68
CA HIS A 349 6.03 6.71 -5.58
C HIS A 349 7.43 7.19 -5.19
N HIS A 350 8.40 6.27 -5.22
CA HIS A 350 9.84 6.54 -5.15
C HIS A 350 10.46 6.25 -6.50
N HIS A 351 10.96 7.29 -7.20
CA HIS A 351 11.47 7.16 -8.56
C HIS A 351 12.99 7.14 -8.57
N PHE A 352 13.56 6.21 -9.36
CA PHE A 352 15.00 6.05 -9.56
C PHE A 352 15.38 5.93 -11.03
N ILE A 353 16.62 6.32 -11.37
CA ILE A 353 17.33 5.81 -12.53
C ILE A 353 18.35 4.78 -12.02
N GLY A 354 18.21 3.53 -12.46
CA GLY A 354 19.12 2.45 -12.14
C GLY A 354 20.16 2.26 -13.23
N ILE A 355 21.45 2.47 -12.90
CA ILE A 355 22.55 2.24 -13.85
C ILE A 355 22.80 0.74 -13.95
N CYS A 356 22.79 0.22 -15.19
CA CYS A 356 23.01 -1.20 -15.46
C CYS A 356 23.61 -1.43 -16.85
N ASP A 357 24.14 -2.63 -17.07
CA ASP A 357 24.56 -3.07 -18.38
C ASP A 357 23.35 -3.67 -19.13
N LEU A 358 23.07 -3.14 -20.32
CA LEU A 358 21.95 -3.58 -21.15
C LEU A 358 22.46 -4.04 -22.51
N PRO A 359 23.03 -5.26 -22.65
CA PRO A 359 23.45 -5.80 -23.95
C PRO A 359 22.23 -6.05 -24.87
N ASP A 360 22.45 -6.33 -26.15
CA ASP A 360 21.36 -6.51 -27.13
C ASP A 360 20.35 -7.63 -26.75
N GLY A 361 20.80 -8.61 -25.97
CA GLY A 361 19.95 -9.67 -25.44
C GLY A 361 19.26 -9.37 -24.09
N ALA A 362 19.38 -8.16 -23.53
CA ALA A 362 18.82 -7.83 -22.24
C ALA A 362 17.27 -7.76 -22.26
N ALA A 363 16.67 -7.52 -23.41
CA ALA A 363 15.21 -7.56 -23.56
C ALA A 363 14.73 -9.00 -23.67
N GLY A 364 13.79 -9.40 -22.82
CA GLY A 364 13.25 -10.76 -22.77
C GLY A 364 11.85 -10.80 -22.18
N LEU A 365 11.39 -12.00 -21.83
CA LEU A 365 10.20 -12.20 -21.02
C LEU A 365 10.62 -12.25 -19.55
N GLY A 366 9.85 -11.60 -18.68
CA GLY A 366 10.08 -11.52 -17.26
C GLY A 366 8.78 -11.61 -16.46
N GLY A 367 8.86 -11.34 -15.17
CA GLY A 367 7.77 -11.45 -14.22
C GLY A 367 7.74 -12.80 -13.49
N LEU A 368 7.06 -12.82 -12.35
CA LEU A 368 6.92 -13.99 -11.50
C LEU A 368 5.66 -14.78 -11.86
N ALA A 369 5.84 -16.06 -12.21
CA ALA A 369 4.71 -16.96 -12.48
C ALA A 369 3.77 -17.13 -11.27
N SER A 370 4.30 -17.01 -10.04
CA SER A 370 3.52 -17.03 -8.79
C SER A 370 2.59 -15.82 -8.64
N GLU A 371 2.88 -14.72 -9.33
CA GLU A 371 2.09 -13.47 -9.33
C GLU A 371 1.26 -13.33 -10.61
N HIS A 372 1.29 -14.34 -11.49
CA HIS A 372 0.62 -14.35 -12.80
C HIS A 372 1.04 -13.17 -13.69
N GLU A 373 2.31 -12.76 -13.58
CA GLU A 373 2.87 -11.70 -14.39
C GLU A 373 3.31 -12.22 -15.76
N ASP A 374 2.98 -11.45 -16.80
CA ASP A 374 3.40 -11.64 -18.19
C ASP A 374 4.00 -10.33 -18.69
N ILE A 375 5.32 -10.21 -18.56
CA ILE A 375 6.07 -8.99 -18.80
C ILE A 375 6.99 -9.17 -19.99
N ARG A 376 7.00 -8.21 -20.92
CA ARG A 376 7.91 -8.15 -22.06
C ARG A 376 8.86 -6.98 -21.97
N GLY A 377 10.16 -7.26 -21.93
CA GLY A 377 11.22 -6.26 -22.00
C GLY A 377 11.39 -5.68 -23.41
N ARG A 378 11.71 -4.39 -23.50
CA ARG A 378 12.01 -3.66 -24.73
C ARG A 378 13.16 -2.71 -24.53
N LEU A 379 14.26 -2.88 -25.31
CA LEU A 379 15.32 -1.89 -25.36
C LEU A 379 14.94 -0.70 -26.25
N LEU A 380 15.22 0.50 -25.79
CA LEU A 380 14.92 1.74 -26.49
C LEU A 380 16.10 2.73 -26.35
N PRO A 381 16.54 3.40 -27.44
CA PRO A 381 17.48 4.52 -27.32
C PRO A 381 16.95 5.60 -26.37
N ALA A 382 17.83 6.17 -25.55
CA ALA A 382 17.43 7.20 -24.59
C ALA A 382 16.81 8.44 -25.27
N ASP A 383 17.31 8.81 -26.48
CA ASP A 383 16.72 9.90 -27.27
C ASP A 383 15.27 9.62 -27.69
N GLU A 384 14.98 8.37 -28.05
CA GLU A 384 13.63 7.98 -28.45
C GLU A 384 12.65 7.96 -27.26
N LEU A 385 13.10 7.52 -26.07
CA LEU A 385 12.36 7.62 -24.83
C LEU A 385 12.02 9.09 -24.51
N ILE A 386 13.04 9.97 -24.51
CA ILE A 386 12.87 11.39 -24.18
C ILE A 386 11.91 12.06 -25.17
N ALA A 387 12.10 11.82 -26.48
CA ALA A 387 11.20 12.35 -27.50
C ALA A 387 9.77 11.84 -27.32
N GLY A 388 9.60 10.56 -27.00
CA GLY A 388 8.28 9.96 -26.78
C GLY A 388 7.56 10.49 -25.53
N ALA A 389 8.30 10.84 -24.47
CA ALA A 389 7.76 11.51 -23.30
C ALA A 389 7.31 12.93 -23.59
N GLN A 390 8.00 13.64 -24.49
CA GLN A 390 7.69 15.03 -24.87
C GLN A 390 6.55 15.13 -25.89
N ASP A 391 6.44 14.18 -26.83
CA ASP A 391 5.43 14.21 -27.89
C ASP A 391 4.12 13.46 -27.56
N GLY A 392 4.04 12.88 -26.36
CA GLY A 392 2.82 12.21 -25.85
C GLY A 392 2.65 10.77 -26.34
N ARG A 393 3.66 10.13 -26.93
CA ARG A 393 3.62 8.71 -27.29
C ARG A 393 3.52 7.80 -26.06
N PHE A 394 4.15 8.19 -24.94
CA PHE A 394 4.02 7.51 -23.67
C PHE A 394 2.94 8.16 -22.81
N THR A 395 2.14 7.34 -22.15
CA THR A 395 1.02 7.78 -21.30
C THR A 395 1.16 7.32 -19.84
N ASN A 396 2.21 6.55 -19.53
CA ASN A 396 2.55 6.18 -18.17
C ASN A 396 3.25 7.36 -17.48
N GLY A 397 2.59 7.97 -16.49
CA GLY A 397 3.11 9.17 -15.80
C GLY A 397 4.47 8.95 -15.13
N PRO A 398 4.68 7.85 -14.37
CA PRO A 398 5.98 7.49 -13.81
C PRO A 398 7.10 7.39 -14.84
N LEU A 399 6.85 6.76 -15.99
CA LEU A 399 7.81 6.69 -17.09
C LEU A 399 8.18 8.09 -17.64
N ILE A 400 7.16 8.94 -17.83
CA ILE A 400 7.36 10.31 -18.33
C ILE A 400 8.24 11.10 -17.36
N LEU A 401 8.01 10.98 -16.04
CA LEU A 401 8.81 11.64 -15.02
C LEU A 401 10.27 11.19 -15.08
N CYS A 402 10.52 9.88 -15.12
CA CYS A 402 11.86 9.32 -15.23
C CYS A 402 12.57 9.77 -16.53
N ALA A 403 11.85 9.79 -17.67
CA ALA A 403 12.39 10.22 -18.95
C ALA A 403 12.80 11.71 -18.96
N LEU A 404 11.96 12.57 -18.38
CA LEU A 404 12.28 14.00 -18.25
C LEU A 404 13.44 14.26 -17.29
N TRP A 405 13.51 13.52 -16.19
CA TRP A 405 14.65 13.59 -15.28
C TRP A 405 15.95 13.11 -15.95
N LEU A 406 15.86 11.99 -16.69
CA LEU A 406 16.99 11.48 -17.46
C LEU A 406 17.46 12.52 -18.48
N ALA A 407 16.56 13.19 -19.20
CA ALA A 407 16.90 14.23 -20.16
C ALA A 407 17.77 15.35 -19.54
N LEU A 408 17.48 15.75 -18.31
CA LEU A 408 18.22 16.79 -17.58
C LEU A 408 19.59 16.31 -17.08
N HIS A 409 19.74 15.03 -16.74
CA HIS A 409 20.93 14.51 -16.06
C HIS A 409 21.80 13.57 -16.91
N ARG A 410 21.33 13.16 -18.10
CA ARG A 410 21.99 12.23 -19.01
C ARG A 410 23.45 12.57 -19.32
N PRO A 411 23.84 13.86 -19.61
CA PRO A 411 25.24 14.18 -19.86
C PRO A 411 26.14 13.84 -18.68
N ARG A 412 25.69 14.09 -17.46
CA ARG A 412 26.43 13.76 -16.22
C ARG A 412 26.55 12.24 -16.02
N LEU A 413 25.46 11.50 -16.25
CA LEU A 413 25.46 10.04 -16.08
C LEU A 413 26.38 9.35 -17.09
N ARG A 414 26.45 9.85 -18.32
CA ARG A 414 27.35 9.34 -19.36
C ARG A 414 28.81 9.68 -19.13
N ALA A 415 29.09 10.83 -18.51
CA ALA A 415 30.49 11.23 -18.22
C ALA A 415 31.10 10.45 -17.04
N GLY A 416 30.28 9.79 -16.22
CA GLY A 416 30.69 8.96 -15.07
C GLY A 416 30.67 7.47 -15.34
N ALA A 417 30.43 7.05 -16.57
CA ALA A 417 30.29 5.63 -16.98
C ALA A 417 31.57 5.05 -17.54
#